data_da024244c513a5ab39f01acef90373ff
#
_entry.id   da024244c513a5ab39f01acef90373ff
#
_cell.length_a   1.000
_cell.length_b   1.000
_cell.length_c   1.000
_cell.angle_alpha   90.00
_cell.angle_beta   90.00
_cell.angle_gamma   90.00
#
_symmetry.space_group_name_H-M   'P 1'
#
loop_
_entity.id
_entity.type
_entity.pdbx_description
1 polymer ?
#
loop_
_entity_poly.entity_id
_entity_poly.type
_entity_poly.pdbx_seq_one_letter_code
_entity_poly.pdbx_strand_id
1 'polypeptide(L)'
;MDAPEALREFLAYVVANLIDHPQQASIAIGHNANGAVVYRVQLAPEDVRHVIGKNGLTVSSIRSLLNTAAEKHGIKVSLKVGAARDLEAEESAEQEQEREAGQANVAEE
;
A
#
# COMPACT_ATOMS: atom_id res chain seq x y z
N MET A 1 -11.72 -6.04 16.81
CA MET A 1 -10.75 -5.64 15.77
C MET A 1 -11.43 -4.68 14.81
N ASP A 2 -10.83 -3.54 14.53
CA ASP A 2 -11.43 -2.60 13.58
C ASP A 2 -11.20 -3.00 12.12
N ALA A 3 -11.87 -2.35 11.19
CA ALA A 3 -11.79 -2.71 9.77
C ALA A 3 -10.38 -2.60 9.19
N PRO A 4 -9.61 -1.53 9.44
CA PRO A 4 -8.24 -1.47 8.94
C PRO A 4 -7.35 -2.61 9.42
N GLU A 5 -7.46 -3.01 10.67
CA GLU A 5 -6.67 -4.12 11.21
C GLU A 5 -7.10 -5.47 10.63
N ALA A 6 -8.40 -5.69 10.47
CA ALA A 6 -8.92 -6.92 9.90
C ALA A 6 -8.42 -7.10 8.45
N LEU A 7 -8.44 -6.03 7.68
CA LEU A 7 -7.94 -6.05 6.30
C LEU A 7 -6.42 -6.22 6.25
N ARG A 8 -5.70 -5.66 7.23
CA ARG A 8 -4.26 -5.87 7.34
C ARG A 8 -3.94 -7.35 7.57
N GLU A 9 -4.68 -8.01 8.44
CA GLU A 9 -4.48 -9.44 8.69
C GLU A 9 -4.76 -10.30 7.46
N PHE A 10 -5.82 -9.95 6.73
CA PHE A 10 -6.13 -10.61 5.47
C PHE A 10 -4.97 -10.45 4.47
N LEU A 11 -4.48 -9.22 4.32
CA LEU A 11 -3.37 -8.92 3.43
C LEU A 11 -2.09 -9.64 3.87
N ALA A 12 -1.80 -9.65 5.15
CA ALA A 12 -0.64 -10.34 5.71
C ALA A 12 -0.67 -11.84 5.42
N TYR A 13 -1.82 -12.46 5.54
CA TYR A 13 -2.00 -13.88 5.24
C TYR A 13 -1.70 -14.16 3.76
N VAL A 14 -2.28 -13.37 2.87
CA VAL A 14 -2.06 -13.53 1.43
C VAL A 14 -0.58 -13.36 1.09
N VAL A 15 0.03 -12.29 1.55
CA VAL A 15 1.45 -11.98 1.27
C VAL A 15 2.36 -13.07 1.82
N ALA A 16 2.12 -13.54 3.05
CA ALA A 16 2.94 -14.57 3.68
C ALA A 16 2.98 -15.87 2.86
N ASN A 17 1.93 -16.15 2.11
CA ASN A 17 1.86 -17.34 1.28
C ASN A 17 2.56 -17.18 -0.08
N LEU A 18 3.05 -15.99 -0.41
CA LEU A 18 3.66 -15.70 -1.70
C LEU A 18 5.17 -15.47 -1.62
N ILE A 19 5.69 -15.20 -0.42
CA ILE A 19 7.08 -14.74 -0.25
C ILE A 19 7.98 -15.82 0.37
N ASP A 20 9.28 -15.69 0.11
CA ASP A 20 10.31 -16.61 0.63
C ASP A 20 11.03 -16.06 1.87
N HIS A 21 10.94 -14.75 2.11
CA HIS A 21 11.66 -14.08 3.21
C HIS A 21 10.70 -13.32 4.13
N PRO A 22 9.82 -14.05 4.85
CA PRO A 22 8.80 -13.38 5.68
C PRO A 22 9.40 -12.54 6.81
N GLN A 23 10.60 -12.86 7.27
CA GLN A 23 11.26 -12.09 8.34
C GLN A 23 11.67 -10.70 7.87
N GLN A 24 11.73 -10.45 6.55
CA GLN A 24 12.03 -9.15 5.97
C GLN A 24 10.78 -8.39 5.51
N ALA A 25 9.61 -8.98 5.71
CA ALA A 25 8.35 -8.39 5.28
C ALA A 25 7.70 -7.61 6.42
N SER A 26 7.05 -6.50 6.07
CA SER A 26 6.25 -5.74 7.03
C SER A 26 5.10 -5.05 6.29
N ILE A 27 4.02 -4.80 7.02
CA ILE A 27 2.86 -4.07 6.50
C ILE A 27 2.58 -2.92 7.44
N ALA A 28 2.68 -1.71 6.93
CA ALA A 28 2.35 -0.51 7.69
C ALA A 28 1.00 0.04 7.23
N ILE A 29 0.22 0.54 8.17
CA ILE A 29 -1.06 1.18 7.90
C ILE A 29 -0.87 2.69 8.04
N GLY A 30 -1.26 3.44 7.03
CA GLY A 30 -1.27 4.89 7.08
C GLY A 30 -2.58 5.42 6.53
N HIS A 31 -2.68 6.73 6.41
CA HIS A 31 -3.84 7.41 5.84
C HIS A 31 -3.34 8.47 4.88
N ASN A 32 -4.05 8.65 3.76
CA ASN A 32 -3.70 9.73 2.84
C ASN A 32 -4.56 10.96 3.10
N ALA A 33 -4.32 12.03 2.34
CA ALA A 33 -5.03 13.29 2.48
C ALA A 33 -6.54 13.16 2.23
N ASN A 34 -6.95 12.14 1.47
CA ASN A 34 -8.36 11.89 1.14
C ASN A 34 -9.06 11.00 2.16
N GLY A 35 -8.38 10.60 3.23
CA GLY A 35 -8.94 9.75 4.26
C GLY A 35 -8.94 8.27 3.96
N ALA A 36 -8.34 7.85 2.84
CA ALA A 36 -8.21 6.42 2.52
C ALA A 36 -7.14 5.78 3.39
N VAL A 37 -7.37 4.51 3.75
CA VAL A 37 -6.37 3.72 4.48
C VAL A 37 -5.34 3.22 3.47
N VAL A 38 -4.07 3.48 3.73
CA VAL A 38 -2.97 3.08 2.84
C VAL A 38 -2.19 1.94 3.49
N TYR A 39 -2.12 0.80 2.80
CA TYR A 39 -1.31 -0.34 3.22
C TYR A 39 0.00 -0.32 2.45
N ARG A 40 1.10 -0.22 3.18
CA ARG A 40 2.44 -0.29 2.59
C ARG A 40 3.04 -1.64 2.93
N VAL A 41 3.19 -2.47 1.90
CA VAL A 41 3.77 -3.81 2.03
C VAL A 41 5.23 -3.72 1.61
N GLN A 42 6.12 -3.76 2.60
CA GLN A 42 7.56 -3.75 2.38
C GLN A 42 8.07 -5.18 2.37
N LEU A 43 8.84 -5.53 1.34
CA LEU A 43 9.32 -6.90 1.13
C LEU A 43 10.82 -6.90 0.87
N ALA A 44 11.45 -8.08 1.05
CA ALA A 44 12.79 -8.30 0.52
C ALA A 44 12.75 -8.05 -0.98
N PRO A 45 13.80 -7.44 -1.58
CA PRO A 45 13.80 -7.16 -3.02
C PRO A 45 13.50 -8.38 -3.88
N GLU A 46 13.97 -9.56 -3.50
CA GLU A 46 13.75 -10.81 -4.23
C GLU A 46 12.28 -11.24 -4.22
N ASP A 47 11.53 -10.83 -3.20
CA ASP A 47 10.12 -11.23 -3.03
C ASP A 47 9.14 -10.31 -3.74
N VAL A 48 9.55 -9.12 -4.13
CA VAL A 48 8.65 -8.14 -4.77
C VAL A 48 7.99 -8.75 -6.00
N ARG A 49 8.76 -9.42 -6.86
CA ARG A 49 8.22 -10.06 -8.08
C ARG A 49 7.18 -11.14 -7.78
N HIS A 50 7.29 -11.83 -6.64
CA HIS A 50 6.35 -12.87 -6.26
C HIS A 50 4.97 -12.31 -5.90
N VAL A 51 4.94 -11.10 -5.36
CA VAL A 51 3.69 -10.43 -4.99
C VAL A 51 3.12 -9.62 -6.15
N ILE A 52 3.98 -8.99 -6.96
CA ILE A 52 3.54 -8.28 -8.17
C ILE A 52 2.99 -9.27 -9.18
N GLY A 53 3.73 -10.37 -9.42
CA GLY A 53 3.34 -11.40 -10.38
C GLY A 53 3.59 -11.01 -11.82
N LYS A 54 3.39 -11.96 -12.73
CA LYS A 54 3.59 -11.76 -14.15
C LYS A 54 2.65 -10.67 -14.67
N ASN A 55 3.21 -9.64 -15.30
CA ASN A 55 2.45 -8.50 -15.84
C ASN A 55 1.60 -7.79 -14.79
N GLY A 56 1.97 -7.90 -13.50
CA GLY A 56 1.23 -7.26 -12.42
C GLY A 56 -0.09 -7.93 -12.07
N LEU A 57 -0.34 -9.14 -12.55
CA LEU A 57 -1.63 -9.82 -12.37
C LEU A 57 -1.89 -10.20 -10.91
N THR A 58 -0.88 -10.64 -10.19
CA THR A 58 -1.05 -11.04 -8.79
C THR A 58 -1.41 -9.84 -7.93
N VAL A 59 -0.66 -8.75 -8.01
CA VAL A 59 -0.94 -7.56 -7.21
C VAL A 59 -2.27 -6.92 -7.59
N SER A 60 -2.63 -6.97 -8.86
CA SER A 60 -3.92 -6.47 -9.33
C SER A 60 -5.07 -7.26 -8.71
N SER A 61 -4.92 -8.59 -8.64
CA SER A 61 -5.91 -9.46 -8.00
C SER A 61 -6.02 -9.19 -6.50
N ILE A 62 -4.90 -9.00 -5.83
CA ILE A 62 -4.86 -8.66 -4.40
C ILE A 62 -5.59 -7.33 -4.16
N ARG A 63 -5.31 -6.32 -4.99
CA ARG A 63 -5.96 -5.02 -4.92
C ARG A 63 -7.47 -5.14 -5.06
N SER A 64 -7.91 -5.93 -6.04
CA SER A 64 -9.32 -6.16 -6.31
C SER A 64 -10.03 -6.77 -5.10
N LEU A 65 -9.43 -7.81 -4.52
CA LEU A 65 -9.97 -8.46 -3.33
C LEU A 65 -9.99 -7.53 -2.13
N LEU A 66 -8.91 -6.77 -1.94
CA LEU A 66 -8.81 -5.82 -0.84
C LEU A 66 -9.87 -4.72 -0.95
N ASN A 67 -10.06 -4.18 -2.15
CA ASN A 67 -11.07 -3.16 -2.41
C ASN A 67 -12.48 -3.67 -2.16
N THR A 68 -12.77 -4.90 -2.59
CA THR A 68 -14.07 -5.53 -2.37
C THR A 68 -14.36 -5.71 -0.87
N ALA A 69 -13.37 -6.18 -0.14
CA ALA A 69 -13.48 -6.35 1.31
C ALA A 69 -13.65 -4.99 2.01
N ALA A 70 -12.93 -3.97 1.55
CA ALA A 70 -13.02 -2.62 2.10
C ALA A 70 -14.40 -2.01 1.90
N GLU A 71 -15.00 -2.22 0.73
CA GLU A 71 -16.37 -1.76 0.45
C GLU A 71 -17.38 -2.34 1.46
N LYS A 72 -17.20 -3.62 1.79
CA LYS A 72 -18.05 -4.28 2.78
C LYS A 72 -17.96 -3.60 4.15
N HIS A 73 -16.81 -3.07 4.48
CA HIS A 73 -16.57 -2.36 5.75
C HIS A 73 -16.79 -0.85 5.66
N GLY A 74 -17.18 -0.34 4.49
CA GLY A 74 -17.47 1.07 4.29
C GLY A 74 -16.24 1.98 4.31
N ILE A 75 -15.07 1.46 3.96
CA ILE A 75 -13.82 2.24 3.91
C ILE A 75 -13.16 2.18 2.54
N LYS A 76 -12.34 3.18 2.26
CA LYS A 76 -11.53 3.22 1.05
C LYS A 76 -10.09 2.82 1.39
N VAL A 77 -9.46 2.05 0.52
CA VAL A 77 -8.11 1.55 0.73
C VAL A 77 -7.23 1.77 -0.49
N SER A 78 -5.94 1.83 -0.25
CA SER A 78 -4.91 1.88 -1.27
C SER A 78 -3.81 0.90 -0.87
N LEU A 79 -3.19 0.27 -1.84
CA LEU A 79 -2.13 -0.73 -1.62
C LEU A 79 -0.86 -0.31 -2.34
N LYS A 80 0.24 -0.30 -1.60
CA LYS A 80 1.57 -0.06 -2.15
C LYS A 80 2.46 -1.24 -1.78
N VAL A 81 3.14 -1.80 -2.77
CA VAL A 81 4.00 -2.97 -2.60
C VAL A 81 5.37 -2.67 -3.20
N GLY A 82 6.42 -2.97 -2.45
CA GLY A 82 7.77 -2.78 -2.94
C GLY A 82 8.81 -3.08 -1.88
N ALA A 83 10.08 -2.93 -2.26
CA ALA A 83 11.18 -2.97 -1.32
C ALA A 83 11.25 -1.62 -0.58
N ALA A 84 11.90 -1.60 0.56
CA ALA A 84 12.02 -0.39 1.39
C ALA A 84 12.46 0.83 0.58
N ARG A 85 13.45 0.66 -0.28
CA ARG A 85 14.01 1.72 -1.10
C ARG A 85 12.97 2.34 -2.04
N ASP A 86 12.16 1.49 -2.68
CA ASP A 86 11.13 1.93 -3.63
C ASP A 86 10.00 2.66 -2.93
N LEU A 87 9.58 2.16 -1.77
CA LEU A 87 8.50 2.78 -0.99
C LEU A 87 8.93 4.13 -0.42
N GLU A 88 10.17 4.26 0.02
CA GLU A 88 10.73 5.53 0.49
C GLU A 88 10.78 6.57 -0.62
N ALA A 89 11.17 6.16 -1.83
CA ALA A 89 11.22 7.05 -2.99
C ALA A 89 9.82 7.56 -3.36
N GLU A 90 8.82 6.68 -3.37
CA GLU A 90 7.43 7.07 -3.65
C GLU A 90 6.89 8.02 -2.60
N GLU A 91 7.16 7.77 -1.32
CA GLU A 91 6.71 8.62 -0.23
C GLU A 91 7.31 10.01 -0.33
N SER A 92 8.60 10.12 -0.65
CA SER A 92 9.27 11.40 -0.85
C SER A 92 8.67 12.18 -2.02
N ALA A 93 8.38 11.50 -3.12
CA ALA A 93 7.77 12.12 -4.31
C ALA A 93 6.36 12.63 -4.00
N GLU A 94 5.56 11.87 -3.26
CA GLU A 94 4.22 12.29 -2.85
C GLU A 94 4.27 13.51 -1.95
N GLN A 95 5.20 13.55 -1.00
CA GLN A 95 5.37 14.69 -0.10
C GLN A 95 5.77 15.94 -0.86
N GLU A 96 6.65 15.84 -1.85
CA GLU A 96 7.03 16.95 -2.69
C GLU A 96 5.87 17.48 -3.50
N GLN A 97 5.04 16.60 -4.08
CA GLN A 97 3.86 17.00 -4.83
C GLN A 97 2.85 17.73 -3.96
N GLU A 98 2.62 17.24 -2.76
CA GLU A 98 1.71 17.89 -1.81
C GLU A 98 2.23 19.28 -1.41
N ARG A 99 3.53 19.40 -1.20
CA ARG A 99 4.17 20.67 -0.85
C ARG A 99 4.03 21.68 -1.99
N GLU A 100 4.29 21.26 -3.22
CA GLU A 100 4.16 22.11 -4.40
C GLU A 100 2.72 22.57 -4.62
N ALA A 101 1.75 21.65 -4.46
CA ALA A 101 0.34 21.99 -4.56
C ALA A 101 -0.07 23.00 -3.49
N GLY A 102 0.42 22.84 -2.25
CA GLY A 102 0.18 23.78 -1.17
C GLY A 102 0.75 25.16 -1.47
N GLN A 103 1.96 25.22 -1.99
CA GLN A 103 2.60 26.48 -2.38
C GLN A 103 1.87 27.19 -3.53
N ALA A 104 1.42 26.40 -4.52
CA ALA A 104 0.65 26.96 -5.65
C ALA A 104 -0.66 27.58 -5.15
N ASN A 105 -1.34 26.95 -4.23
CA ASN A 105 -2.58 27.48 -3.66
C ASN A 105 -2.35 28.77 -2.89
N VAL A 106 -1.28 28.85 -2.14
CA VAL A 106 -0.90 30.07 -1.40
C VAL A 106 -0.57 31.21 -2.37
N ALA A 107 0.09 30.90 -3.49
CA ALA A 107 0.45 31.91 -4.49
C ALA A 107 -0.76 32.49 -5.21
N GLU A 108 -1.85 31.78 -5.32
CA GLU A 108 -3.08 32.25 -5.95
C GLU A 108 -3.88 33.21 -5.06
N GLU A 109 -3.65 33.19 -3.79
CA GLU A 109 -4.28 34.11 -2.82
C GLU A 109 -3.57 35.45 -2.78
#